data_c85b6e64e3e3bbe98e1568b8d7ada4ac
#
_entry.id   c85b6e64e3e3bbe98e1568b8d7ada4ac
#
_cell.length_a   1.000
_cell.length_b   1.000
_cell.length_c   1.000
_cell.angle_alpha   90.00
_cell.angle_beta   90.00
_cell.angle_gamma   90.00
#
_symmetry.space_group_name_H-M   'P 1'
#
loop_
_entity.id
_entity.type
_entity.pdbx_description
1 polymer ?
#
loop_
_entity_poly.entity_id
_entity_poly.type
_entity_poly.pdbx_seq_one_letter_code
_entity_poly.pdbx_strand_id
1 'polypeptide(L)'
;MDTIDLLKNMIRIPSFSRDEGAVADFLERWMLTEGFAVRRLGNNLWMESGPVDGRPTILLNAHIDTVKPASGYTRDPFTPEIEDGCLYGLGSNDDGGSLIALLETYSRLIQKEQPYRLIFSATAEEEVSGKGGLDLILPELGRIDFGVMGEPTGMRMAVAERGLMVLDCTAYGKSGHAARNEGVNAIYKAIEDIQWFKSHSFDRVSDFLGAVKMSVTQINAGTQHNVVPDKCTFVVDVRPNGMYTNPELLELIKSSVSCEVKERSTRIGSSHLPMDHPAVVRGLSLGLEPFGSPTTSNQALCHFPTLKIGPGDSARSHSADEYIRFDEIADGIETYVALLCGLTL
;
A
#
# COMPACT_ATOMS: atom_id res chain seq x y z
N MET A 1 20.26 -4.67 19.94
CA MET A 1 19.17 -3.73 19.54
C MET A 1 17.86 -4.26 20.08
N ASP A 2 17.10 -3.48 20.86
CA ASP A 2 15.77 -3.89 21.34
C ASP A 2 14.69 -3.28 20.43
N THR A 3 14.31 -4.04 19.39
CA THR A 3 13.34 -3.59 18.40
C THR A 3 11.91 -3.59 18.93
N ILE A 4 11.60 -4.38 19.97
CA ILE A 4 10.28 -4.35 20.61
C ILE A 4 10.10 -3.06 21.41
N ASP A 5 11.11 -2.63 22.15
CA ASP A 5 11.05 -1.34 22.85
C ASP A 5 11.05 -0.16 21.86
N LEU A 6 11.70 -0.28 20.72
CA LEU A 6 11.58 0.70 19.62
C LEU A 6 10.11 0.82 19.18
N LEU A 7 9.45 -0.29 18.83
CA LEU A 7 8.06 -0.30 18.40
C LEU A 7 7.12 0.27 19.46
N LYS A 8 7.29 -0.09 20.74
CA LYS A 8 6.50 0.47 21.86
C LYS A 8 6.63 1.98 21.94
N ASN A 9 7.83 2.52 21.71
CA ASN A 9 8.03 3.97 21.75
C ASN A 9 7.45 4.66 20.50
N MET A 10 7.47 4.02 19.33
CA MET A 10 6.80 4.53 18.13
C MET A 10 5.28 4.59 18.34
N ILE A 11 4.65 3.55 18.87
CA ILE A 11 3.20 3.54 19.19
C ILE A 11 2.78 4.73 20.06
N ARG A 12 3.63 5.15 21.03
CA ARG A 12 3.34 6.31 21.90
C ARG A 12 3.30 7.65 21.17
N ILE A 13 3.78 7.71 19.95
CA ILE A 13 3.88 8.93 19.16
C ILE A 13 2.85 8.85 18.01
N PRO A 14 1.72 9.56 18.09
CA PRO A 14 0.79 9.61 16.98
C PRO A 14 1.50 10.00 15.68
N SER A 15 1.28 9.21 14.62
CA SER A 15 1.98 9.35 13.33
C SER A 15 1.01 9.26 12.15
N PHE A 16 -0.07 10.03 12.19
CA PHE A 16 -1.03 10.04 11.09
C PHE A 16 -0.38 10.51 9.78
N SER A 17 -0.82 9.95 8.66
CA SER A 17 -0.32 10.36 7.34
C SER A 17 -0.30 11.89 7.19
N ARG A 18 0.85 12.42 6.81
CA ARG A 18 1.23 13.85 6.72
C ARG A 18 1.52 14.56 8.04
N ASP A 19 1.51 13.83 9.15
CA ASP A 19 1.86 14.34 10.49
C ASP A 19 2.84 13.41 11.21
N GLU A 20 3.78 12.81 10.46
CA GLU A 20 4.75 11.82 10.94
C GLU A 20 6.02 12.46 11.52
N GLY A 21 6.13 13.79 11.54
CA GLY A 21 7.36 14.49 11.92
C GLY A 21 7.94 14.03 13.25
N ALA A 22 7.10 13.86 14.27
CA ALA A 22 7.53 13.47 15.60
C ALA A 22 8.09 12.03 15.66
N VAL A 23 7.45 11.08 14.98
CA VAL A 23 7.95 9.69 14.93
C VAL A 23 9.20 9.58 14.07
N ALA A 24 9.29 10.35 12.96
CA ALA A 24 10.49 10.42 12.14
C ALA A 24 11.67 10.99 12.93
N ASP A 25 11.48 12.08 13.71
CA ASP A 25 12.50 12.65 14.59
C ASP A 25 12.96 11.66 15.68
N PHE A 26 12.03 10.88 16.22
CA PHE A 26 12.33 9.86 17.21
C PHE A 26 13.15 8.72 16.59
N LEU A 27 12.70 8.19 15.45
CA LEU A 27 13.34 7.07 14.76
C LEU A 27 14.74 7.45 14.24
N GLU A 28 14.92 8.67 13.71
CA GLU A 28 16.23 9.18 13.30
C GLU A 28 17.22 9.20 14.48
N ARG A 29 16.83 9.78 15.61
CA ARG A 29 17.69 9.82 16.81
C ARG A 29 18.03 8.42 17.31
N TRP A 30 17.06 7.51 17.30
CA TRP A 30 17.28 6.13 17.72
C TRP A 30 18.28 5.43 16.78
N MET A 31 18.11 5.51 15.47
CA MET A 31 19.02 4.93 14.48
C MET A 31 20.45 5.49 14.61
N LEU A 32 20.59 6.80 14.80
CA LEU A 32 21.89 7.45 15.02
C LEU A 32 22.55 6.94 16.32
N THR A 33 21.77 6.73 17.39
CA THR A 33 22.28 6.20 18.67
C THR A 33 22.75 4.76 18.54
N GLU A 34 22.10 3.95 17.70
CA GLU A 34 22.53 2.59 17.36
C GLU A 34 23.74 2.57 16.40
N GLY A 35 24.22 3.73 15.97
CA GLY A 35 25.42 3.88 15.14
C GLY A 35 25.20 3.81 13.62
N PHE A 36 23.97 3.90 13.18
CA PHE A 36 23.66 3.89 11.74
C PHE A 36 23.91 5.27 11.09
N ALA A 37 24.37 5.26 9.84
CA ALA A 37 24.49 6.46 9.00
C ALA A 37 23.14 6.72 8.32
N VAL A 38 22.29 7.53 8.96
CA VAL A 38 20.93 7.83 8.49
C VAL A 38 20.93 9.04 7.57
N ARG A 39 20.16 8.97 6.50
CA ARG A 39 19.76 10.10 5.65
C ARG A 39 18.28 10.38 5.85
N ARG A 40 17.88 11.63 5.63
CA ARG A 40 16.49 12.08 5.78
C ARG A 40 16.10 13.06 4.67
N LEU A 41 14.86 12.87 4.16
CA LEU A 41 14.20 13.84 3.29
C LEU A 41 12.70 13.91 3.64
N GLY A 42 12.25 15.05 4.13
CA GLY A 42 10.93 15.18 4.74
C GLY A 42 10.82 14.31 6.01
N ASN A 43 9.81 13.46 6.06
CA ASN A 43 9.61 12.50 7.14
C ASN A 43 10.12 11.08 6.79
N ASN A 44 10.83 10.94 5.67
CA ASN A 44 11.38 9.67 5.24
C ASN A 44 12.85 9.53 5.69
N LEU A 45 13.21 8.35 6.16
CA LEU A 45 14.55 8.00 6.61
C LEU A 45 15.07 6.82 5.80
N TRP A 46 16.39 6.79 5.52
CA TRP A 46 17.00 5.61 4.92
C TRP A 46 18.47 5.45 5.30
N MET A 47 18.95 4.23 5.16
CA MET A 47 20.32 3.81 5.42
C MET A 47 20.82 2.93 4.26
N GLU A 48 22.13 2.96 4.02
CA GLU A 48 22.76 2.22 2.93
C GLU A 48 23.93 1.38 3.47
N SER A 49 24.05 0.13 3.04
CA SER A 49 25.10 -0.79 3.52
C SER A 49 26.51 -0.50 2.97
N GLY A 50 26.63 0.45 2.06
CA GLY A 50 27.91 0.82 1.45
C GLY A 50 27.74 1.63 0.17
N PRO A 51 28.85 1.99 -0.49
CA PRO A 51 28.82 2.76 -1.72
C PRO A 51 28.26 1.96 -2.89
N VAL A 52 27.90 2.65 -3.96
CA VAL A 52 27.53 2.03 -5.24
C VAL A 52 28.79 1.44 -5.87
N ASP A 53 28.85 0.13 -6.05
CA ASP A 53 30.02 -0.63 -6.50
C ASP A 53 29.73 -1.58 -7.68
N GLY A 54 28.57 -1.42 -8.31
CA GLY A 54 28.13 -2.24 -9.45
C GLY A 54 27.37 -3.51 -9.07
N ARG A 55 27.30 -3.88 -7.79
CA ARG A 55 26.41 -4.96 -7.33
C ARG A 55 24.93 -4.52 -7.45
N PRO A 56 24.00 -5.48 -7.64
CA PRO A 56 22.57 -5.17 -7.54
C PRO A 56 22.23 -4.49 -6.21
N THR A 57 21.20 -3.67 -6.20
CA THR A 57 20.70 -3.00 -4.99
C THR A 57 19.35 -3.55 -4.60
N ILE A 58 19.21 -3.99 -3.35
CA ILE A 58 17.94 -4.40 -2.74
C ILE A 58 17.46 -3.30 -1.79
N LEU A 59 16.20 -2.89 -1.94
CA LEU A 59 15.50 -1.98 -1.03
C LEU A 59 14.64 -2.78 -0.06
N LEU A 60 14.77 -2.52 1.24
CA LEU A 60 13.83 -2.90 2.29
C LEU A 60 13.05 -1.66 2.69
N ASN A 61 11.73 -1.67 2.51
CA ASN A 61 10.88 -0.52 2.81
C ASN A 61 9.74 -0.93 3.74
N ALA A 62 9.47 -0.09 4.73
CA ALA A 62 8.29 -0.13 5.59
C ALA A 62 7.81 1.29 5.85
N HIS A 63 6.54 1.48 6.19
CA HIS A 63 6.04 2.82 6.47
C HIS A 63 5.95 3.12 7.98
N ILE A 64 5.95 4.42 8.30
CA ILE A 64 5.90 4.95 9.68
C ILE A 64 4.58 5.65 9.99
N ASP A 65 3.79 5.94 8.98
CA ASP A 65 2.48 6.55 9.17
C ASP A 65 1.41 5.51 9.51
N THR A 66 0.35 6.00 10.11
CA THR A 66 -0.83 5.23 10.47
C THR A 66 -2.10 5.95 10.02
N VAL A 67 -3.19 5.19 9.86
CA VAL A 67 -4.53 5.76 9.81
C VAL A 67 -4.94 6.35 11.16
N LYS A 68 -6.05 7.09 11.19
CA LYS A 68 -6.67 7.48 12.48
C LYS A 68 -7.29 6.25 13.15
N PRO A 69 -7.31 6.21 14.50
CA PRO A 69 -7.94 5.10 15.22
C PRO A 69 -9.37 4.85 14.74
N ALA A 70 -9.68 3.59 14.45
CA ALA A 70 -11.04 3.15 14.13
C ALA A 70 -11.99 3.35 15.33
N SER A 71 -13.28 3.45 15.07
CA SER A 71 -14.26 3.43 16.17
C SER A 71 -14.31 2.04 16.81
N GLY A 72 -14.43 1.99 18.13
CA GLY A 72 -14.55 0.73 18.87
C GLY A 72 -13.29 0.28 19.59
N TYR A 73 -12.21 1.06 19.60
CA TYR A 73 -11.07 0.79 20.47
C TYR A 73 -11.52 0.67 21.93
N THR A 74 -11.13 -0.41 22.61
CA THR A 74 -11.34 -0.62 24.03
C THR A 74 -10.09 -0.29 24.86
N ARG A 75 -8.91 -0.23 24.19
CA ARG A 75 -7.62 0.18 24.71
C ARG A 75 -7.26 1.57 24.18
N ASP A 76 -6.37 2.28 24.85
CA ASP A 76 -5.80 3.51 24.30
C ASP A 76 -4.87 3.16 23.11
N PRO A 77 -5.16 3.61 21.88
CA PRO A 77 -4.37 3.26 20.69
C PRO A 77 -2.89 3.71 20.76
N PHE A 78 -2.57 4.68 21.61
CA PHE A 78 -1.22 5.22 21.77
C PHE A 78 -0.53 4.77 23.07
N THR A 79 -1.15 3.89 23.84
CA THR A 79 -0.54 3.26 25.02
C THR A 79 -0.23 1.80 24.69
N PRO A 80 1.04 1.45 24.39
CA PRO A 80 1.41 0.07 24.07
C PRO A 80 1.19 -0.85 25.27
N GLU A 81 0.33 -1.83 25.10
CA GLU A 81 0.03 -2.85 26.11
C GLU A 81 0.51 -4.21 25.66
N ILE A 82 1.06 -5.00 26.60
CA ILE A 82 1.48 -6.38 26.33
C ILE A 82 0.54 -7.32 27.06
N GLU A 83 -0.12 -8.22 26.33
CA GLU A 83 -0.97 -9.25 26.88
C GLU A 83 -0.87 -10.53 26.02
N ASP A 84 -0.71 -11.67 26.64
CA ASP A 84 -0.66 -13.01 26.01
C ASP A 84 0.29 -13.11 24.80
N GLY A 85 1.46 -12.47 24.89
CA GLY A 85 2.46 -12.48 23.83
C GLY A 85 2.13 -11.56 22.63
N CYS A 86 1.14 -10.69 22.79
CA CYS A 86 0.73 -9.67 21.81
C CYS A 86 1.13 -8.28 22.30
N LEU A 87 1.54 -7.43 21.39
CA LEU A 87 1.72 -6.00 21.59
C LEU A 87 0.55 -5.26 20.94
N TYR A 88 -0.31 -4.66 21.75
CA TYR A 88 -1.43 -3.85 21.34
C TYR A 88 -1.02 -2.39 21.16
N GLY A 89 -1.59 -1.75 20.13
CA GLY A 89 -1.43 -0.34 19.83
C GLY A 89 -1.57 -0.06 18.34
N LEU A 90 -2.01 1.14 18.00
CA LEU A 90 -2.17 1.57 16.61
C LEU A 90 -0.83 1.57 15.89
N GLY A 91 -0.78 0.96 14.70
CA GLY A 91 0.45 0.80 13.91
C GLY A 91 1.38 -0.29 14.44
N SER A 92 0.96 -1.11 15.41
CA SER A 92 1.76 -2.26 15.86
C SER A 92 1.87 -3.34 14.79
N ASN A 93 0.79 -3.60 14.08
CA ASN A 93 0.67 -4.57 13.00
C ASN A 93 0.92 -3.93 11.63
N ASP A 94 0.37 -2.75 11.39
CA ASP A 94 0.40 -2.01 10.12
C ASP A 94 1.06 -0.63 10.33
N ASP A 95 2.35 -0.46 10.07
CA ASP A 95 3.34 -1.41 9.54
C ASP A 95 4.54 -1.58 10.50
N GLY A 96 4.34 -1.26 11.78
CA GLY A 96 5.41 -1.28 12.80
C GLY A 96 6.08 -2.65 12.93
N GLY A 97 5.31 -3.74 12.85
CA GLY A 97 5.86 -5.10 12.88
C GLY A 97 6.84 -5.37 11.75
N SER A 98 6.48 -5.02 10.51
CA SER A 98 7.38 -5.17 9.37
C SER A 98 8.56 -4.21 9.44
N LEU A 99 8.34 -2.98 9.92
CA LEU A 99 9.40 -1.98 10.07
C LEU A 99 10.53 -2.49 10.95
N ILE A 100 10.20 -2.97 12.16
CA ILE A 100 11.23 -3.46 13.08
C ILE A 100 11.83 -4.78 12.62
N ALA A 101 11.06 -5.65 11.95
CA ALA A 101 11.57 -6.90 11.40
C ALA A 101 12.55 -6.66 10.25
N LEU A 102 12.25 -5.73 9.33
CA LEU A 102 13.15 -5.34 8.24
C LEU A 102 14.38 -4.59 8.75
N LEU A 103 14.24 -3.74 9.76
CA LEU A 103 15.35 -3.03 10.39
C LEU A 103 16.34 -4.01 11.06
N GLU A 104 15.84 -4.99 11.80
CA GLU A 104 16.67 -6.04 12.41
C GLU A 104 17.32 -6.92 11.33
N THR A 105 16.58 -7.26 10.26
CA THR A 105 17.10 -7.98 9.12
C THR A 105 18.23 -7.21 8.43
N TYR A 106 18.06 -5.92 8.19
CA TYR A 106 19.10 -5.04 7.66
C TYR A 106 20.34 -5.09 8.53
N SER A 107 20.18 -4.89 9.85
CA SER A 107 21.28 -4.93 10.82
C SER A 107 22.06 -6.24 10.79
N ARG A 108 21.38 -7.39 10.67
CA ARG A 108 22.02 -8.71 10.60
C ARG A 108 22.73 -8.96 9.28
N LEU A 109 22.12 -8.57 8.17
CA LEU A 109 22.67 -8.81 6.84
C LEU A 109 23.92 -7.99 6.55
N ILE A 110 24.01 -6.75 7.04
CA ILE A 110 25.21 -5.90 6.85
C ILE A 110 26.42 -6.37 7.66
N GLN A 111 26.27 -7.28 8.62
CA GLN A 111 27.41 -7.88 9.36
C GLN A 111 28.22 -8.84 8.51
N LYS A 112 27.72 -9.26 7.35
CA LYS A 112 28.38 -10.17 6.43
C LYS A 112 28.34 -9.59 5.02
N GLU A 113 29.36 -9.89 4.22
CA GLU A 113 29.35 -9.51 2.82
C GLU A 113 28.18 -10.19 2.08
N GLN A 114 27.45 -9.39 1.32
CA GLN A 114 26.32 -9.83 0.50
C GLN A 114 26.64 -9.63 -0.99
N PRO A 115 26.06 -10.46 -1.89
CA PRO A 115 26.22 -10.27 -3.33
C PRO A 115 25.47 -9.03 -3.89
N TYR A 116 24.88 -8.24 -3.03
CA TYR A 116 24.12 -7.03 -3.34
C TYR A 116 24.42 -5.91 -2.33
N ARG A 117 24.12 -4.68 -2.71
CA ARG A 117 24.01 -3.53 -1.81
C ARG A 117 22.62 -3.48 -1.21
N LEU A 118 22.50 -3.16 0.07
CA LEU A 118 21.25 -3.12 0.80
C LEU A 118 20.90 -1.68 1.20
N ILE A 119 19.65 -1.29 1.00
CA ILE A 119 19.07 -0.06 1.50
C ILE A 119 17.91 -0.45 2.42
N PHE A 120 17.83 0.14 3.60
CA PHE A 120 16.62 0.16 4.42
C PHE A 120 15.99 1.54 4.39
N SER A 121 14.68 1.62 4.23
CA SER A 121 13.94 2.88 4.30
C SER A 121 12.67 2.75 5.16
N ALA A 122 12.44 3.79 5.96
CA ALA A 122 11.24 4.01 6.76
C ALA A 122 10.53 5.24 6.16
N THR A 123 9.34 5.07 5.59
CA THR A 123 8.70 6.08 4.74
C THR A 123 7.36 6.55 5.28
N ALA A 124 7.03 7.79 4.98
CA ALA A 124 5.78 8.47 5.36
C ALA A 124 4.70 8.32 4.27
N GLU A 125 3.48 8.77 4.57
CA GLU A 125 2.35 8.96 3.65
C GLU A 125 1.93 7.72 2.84
N GLU A 126 2.22 6.51 3.31
CA GLU A 126 1.81 5.27 2.62
C GLU A 126 0.29 5.15 2.57
N GLU A 127 -0.38 5.31 3.71
CA GLU A 127 -1.82 5.11 3.94
C GLU A 127 -2.72 6.05 3.13
N VAL A 128 -2.13 7.09 2.58
CA VAL A 128 -2.81 8.05 1.69
C VAL A 128 -2.21 8.05 0.28
N SER A 129 -1.32 7.09 -0.02
CA SER A 129 -0.55 7.03 -1.26
C SER A 129 0.03 8.41 -1.62
N GLY A 130 0.61 9.09 -0.63
CA GLY A 130 1.05 10.47 -0.73
C GLY A 130 2.33 10.62 -1.54
N LYS A 131 2.61 11.84 -2.00
CA LYS A 131 3.83 12.16 -2.74
C LYS A 131 5.01 12.51 -1.83
N GLY A 132 4.76 12.73 -0.54
CA GLY A 132 5.78 13.01 0.47
C GLY A 132 6.40 11.75 1.07
N GLY A 133 5.93 10.56 0.68
CA GLY A 133 6.42 9.25 1.13
C GLY A 133 7.52 8.68 0.24
N LEU A 134 7.42 7.39 -0.10
CA LEU A 134 8.42 6.68 -0.91
C LEU A 134 8.71 7.37 -2.25
N ASP A 135 7.70 7.90 -2.94
CA ASP A 135 7.86 8.66 -4.18
C ASP A 135 8.91 9.78 -4.06
N LEU A 136 8.97 10.45 -2.91
CA LEU A 136 9.87 11.58 -2.68
C LEU A 136 11.34 11.13 -2.63
N ILE A 137 11.62 9.97 -2.07
CA ILE A 137 13.00 9.49 -1.85
C ILE A 137 13.51 8.55 -2.94
N LEU A 138 12.65 7.93 -3.75
CA LEU A 138 13.09 7.03 -4.82
C LEU A 138 14.18 7.62 -5.73
N PRO A 139 14.11 8.90 -6.15
CA PRO A 139 15.20 9.53 -6.95
C PRO A 139 16.54 9.60 -6.21
N GLU A 140 16.51 9.71 -4.87
CA GLU A 140 17.72 9.84 -4.04
C GLU A 140 18.39 8.48 -3.78
N LEU A 141 17.63 7.37 -3.86
CA LEU A 141 18.12 6.00 -3.62
C LEU A 141 18.94 5.46 -4.81
N GLY A 142 18.81 6.07 -5.98
CA GLY A 142 19.45 5.65 -7.21
C GLY A 142 18.83 4.39 -7.80
N ARG A 143 19.63 3.56 -8.50
CA ARG A 143 19.15 2.32 -9.10
C ARG A 143 18.84 1.29 -8.02
N ILE A 144 17.63 0.73 -8.08
CA ILE A 144 17.19 -0.39 -7.28
C ILE A 144 16.85 -1.53 -8.24
N ASP A 145 17.33 -2.74 -7.95
CA ASP A 145 17.13 -3.92 -8.79
C ASP A 145 16.02 -4.84 -8.23
N PHE A 146 15.75 -4.76 -6.92
CA PHE A 146 14.68 -5.48 -6.25
C PHE A 146 14.25 -4.76 -4.97
N GLY A 147 12.96 -4.81 -4.61
CA GLY A 147 12.43 -4.25 -3.38
C GLY A 147 11.63 -5.27 -2.56
N VAL A 148 11.79 -5.22 -1.24
CA VAL A 148 10.91 -5.89 -0.27
C VAL A 148 10.10 -4.81 0.43
N MET A 149 8.78 -4.85 0.27
CA MET A 149 7.85 -3.94 0.91
C MET A 149 7.23 -4.63 2.10
N GLY A 150 7.51 -4.10 3.29
CA GLY A 150 6.91 -4.55 4.55
C GLY A 150 5.42 -4.28 4.53
N GLU A 151 4.64 -5.28 4.90
CA GLU A 151 3.19 -5.20 5.06
C GLU A 151 2.70 -6.45 5.81
N PRO A 152 1.59 -6.38 6.56
CA PRO A 152 1.10 -7.54 7.34
C PRO A 152 0.46 -8.59 6.42
N THR A 153 1.27 -9.54 5.93
CA THR A 153 0.83 -10.62 5.02
C THR A 153 0.85 -12.02 5.65
N GLY A 154 1.23 -12.13 6.94
CA GLY A 154 1.48 -13.41 7.59
C GLY A 154 2.68 -14.14 6.97
N MET A 155 3.69 -13.39 6.55
CA MET A 155 4.86 -13.89 5.82
C MET A 155 4.52 -14.64 4.51
N ARG A 156 3.32 -14.43 3.94
CA ARG A 156 2.99 -14.92 2.59
C ARG A 156 3.50 -13.91 1.56
N MET A 157 3.94 -14.41 0.42
CA MET A 157 4.51 -13.61 -0.67
C MET A 157 3.41 -13.01 -1.54
N ALA A 158 3.11 -11.72 -1.40
CA ALA A 158 2.25 -11.01 -2.34
C ALA A 158 3.03 -10.72 -3.63
N VAL A 159 2.99 -11.64 -4.57
CA VAL A 159 3.67 -11.55 -5.88
C VAL A 159 2.92 -10.69 -6.88
N ALA A 160 1.70 -10.31 -6.58
CA ALA A 160 0.90 -9.38 -7.36
C ALA A 160 0.02 -8.53 -6.43
N GLU A 161 -0.20 -7.28 -6.79
CA GLU A 161 -1.01 -6.33 -6.03
C GLU A 161 -1.91 -5.54 -6.97
N ARG A 162 -3.16 -5.29 -6.54
CA ARG A 162 -4.09 -4.47 -7.30
C ARG A 162 -3.68 -3.00 -7.27
N GLY A 163 -3.77 -2.35 -8.42
CA GLY A 163 -3.70 -0.89 -8.50
C GLY A 163 -4.97 -0.23 -7.97
N LEU A 164 -4.96 1.09 -7.99
CA LEU A 164 -6.09 1.93 -7.64
C LEU A 164 -6.27 3.07 -8.66
N MET A 165 -7.49 3.21 -9.16
CA MET A 165 -7.91 4.37 -9.93
C MET A 165 -9.31 4.78 -9.46
N VAL A 166 -9.50 6.05 -9.13
CA VAL A 166 -10.79 6.60 -8.72
C VAL A 166 -11.30 7.53 -9.81
N LEU A 167 -12.52 7.28 -10.27
CA LEU A 167 -13.16 8.02 -11.35
C LEU A 167 -14.33 8.84 -10.82
N ASP A 168 -14.31 10.16 -11.10
CA ASP A 168 -15.44 11.05 -10.92
C ASP A 168 -16.24 11.08 -12.24
N CYS A 169 -17.46 10.53 -12.20
CA CYS A 169 -18.34 10.41 -13.35
C CYS A 169 -19.49 11.42 -13.28
N THR A 170 -19.83 12.03 -14.40
CA THR A 170 -20.93 13.00 -14.49
C THR A 170 -21.81 12.70 -15.71
N ALA A 171 -23.06 12.34 -15.45
CA ALA A 171 -24.10 12.26 -16.48
C ALA A 171 -24.83 13.60 -16.57
N TYR A 172 -24.94 14.12 -17.78
CA TYR A 172 -25.65 15.38 -18.06
C TYR A 172 -27.00 15.12 -18.70
N GLY A 173 -27.99 15.83 -18.22
CA GLY A 173 -29.35 15.86 -18.75
C GLY A 173 -29.80 17.27 -19.11
N LYS A 174 -31.08 17.53 -18.95
CA LYS A 174 -31.72 18.84 -19.14
C LYS A 174 -32.86 18.97 -18.14
N SER A 175 -32.89 20.05 -17.38
CA SER A 175 -33.95 20.32 -16.44
C SER A 175 -35.31 20.50 -17.13
N GLY A 176 -36.38 20.10 -16.46
CA GLY A 176 -37.75 20.23 -16.90
C GLY A 176 -38.73 19.94 -15.78
N HIS A 177 -40.00 20.21 -16.01
CA HIS A 177 -41.05 19.92 -15.02
C HIS A 177 -41.41 18.42 -15.08
N ALA A 178 -41.24 17.68 -13.96
CA ALA A 178 -41.41 16.24 -13.91
C ALA A 178 -42.80 15.73 -14.40
N ALA A 179 -43.87 16.56 -14.27
CA ALA A 179 -45.22 16.19 -14.72
C ALA A 179 -45.50 16.47 -16.21
N ARG A 180 -44.55 17.03 -16.98
CA ARG A 180 -44.79 17.50 -18.36
C ARG A 180 -44.07 16.76 -19.44
N ASN A 181 -43.40 15.66 -19.14
CA ASN A 181 -42.50 14.91 -20.06
C ASN A 181 -41.48 15.85 -20.75
N GLU A 182 -40.99 16.85 -20.04
CA GLU A 182 -40.00 17.81 -20.48
C GLU A 182 -38.62 17.45 -19.86
N GLY A 183 -37.55 17.85 -20.56
CA GLY A 183 -36.19 17.65 -20.09
C GLY A 183 -35.61 16.28 -20.43
N VAL A 184 -34.42 16.04 -19.92
CA VAL A 184 -33.68 14.77 -20.02
C VAL A 184 -33.16 14.42 -18.66
N ASN A 185 -33.60 13.31 -18.10
CA ASN A 185 -33.27 12.95 -16.74
C ASN A 185 -31.84 12.39 -16.63
N ALA A 186 -30.95 13.13 -15.96
CA ALA A 186 -29.57 12.74 -15.74
C ALA A 186 -29.43 11.47 -14.87
N ILE A 187 -30.39 11.20 -13.97
CA ILE A 187 -30.38 9.96 -13.17
C ILE A 187 -30.54 8.75 -14.08
N TYR A 188 -31.47 8.80 -15.06
CA TYR A 188 -31.69 7.65 -15.95
C TYR A 188 -30.48 7.38 -16.82
N LYS A 189 -29.79 8.43 -17.32
CA LYS A 189 -28.52 8.27 -18.03
C LYS A 189 -27.43 7.65 -17.13
N ALA A 190 -27.32 8.15 -15.90
CA ALA A 190 -26.34 7.58 -14.95
C ALA A 190 -26.62 6.12 -14.64
N ILE A 191 -27.88 5.69 -14.54
CA ILE A 191 -28.26 4.30 -14.30
C ILE A 191 -27.74 3.38 -15.43
N GLU A 192 -27.81 3.82 -16.70
CA GLU A 192 -27.29 3.04 -17.84
C GLU A 192 -25.77 2.83 -17.71
N ASP A 193 -25.02 3.90 -17.42
CA ASP A 193 -23.58 3.83 -17.22
C ASP A 193 -23.21 3.02 -15.96
N ILE A 194 -23.93 3.21 -14.84
CA ILE A 194 -23.75 2.43 -13.60
C ILE A 194 -24.03 0.94 -13.85
N GLN A 195 -25.04 0.60 -14.65
CA GLN A 195 -25.31 -0.79 -15.01
C GLN A 195 -24.15 -1.39 -15.81
N TRP A 196 -23.53 -0.60 -16.72
CA TRP A 196 -22.31 -1.03 -17.40
C TRP A 196 -21.18 -1.30 -16.41
N PHE A 197 -20.84 -0.37 -15.50
CA PHE A 197 -19.81 -0.58 -14.48
C PHE A 197 -20.07 -1.81 -13.61
N LYS A 198 -21.34 -2.10 -13.31
CA LYS A 198 -21.75 -3.26 -12.52
C LYS A 198 -21.57 -4.59 -13.24
N SER A 199 -21.85 -4.63 -14.54
CA SER A 199 -21.96 -5.87 -15.31
C SER A 199 -20.80 -6.15 -16.26
N HIS A 200 -19.99 -5.12 -16.58
CA HIS A 200 -18.89 -5.29 -17.51
C HIS A 200 -17.72 -6.05 -16.86
N SER A 201 -17.16 -6.99 -17.62
CA SER A 201 -15.95 -7.72 -17.25
C SER A 201 -14.92 -7.56 -18.38
N PHE A 202 -13.73 -7.17 -18.04
CA PHE A 202 -12.60 -7.08 -18.97
C PHE A 202 -12.02 -8.46 -19.25
N ASP A 203 -11.60 -8.72 -20.49
CA ASP A 203 -11.20 -10.05 -20.97
C ASP A 203 -9.87 -10.55 -20.37
N ARG A 204 -8.93 -9.64 -20.07
CA ARG A 204 -7.62 -10.03 -19.53
C ARG A 204 -7.74 -10.23 -18.02
N VAL A 205 -7.59 -11.49 -17.62
CA VAL A 205 -7.71 -11.94 -16.22
C VAL A 205 -6.32 -12.31 -15.70
N SER A 206 -5.97 -11.84 -14.52
CA SER A 206 -4.71 -12.18 -13.84
C SER A 206 -4.86 -13.50 -13.09
N ASP A 207 -3.85 -14.36 -13.13
CA ASP A 207 -3.83 -15.62 -12.39
C ASP A 207 -3.92 -15.41 -10.87
N PHE A 208 -3.30 -14.34 -10.34
CA PHE A 208 -3.28 -14.03 -8.92
C PHE A 208 -4.39 -13.06 -8.49
N LEU A 209 -4.74 -12.09 -9.35
CA LEU A 209 -5.67 -11.02 -8.98
C LEU A 209 -7.08 -11.21 -9.57
N GLY A 210 -7.24 -12.14 -10.53
CA GLY A 210 -8.50 -12.32 -11.23
C GLY A 210 -8.83 -11.15 -12.16
N ALA A 211 -10.13 -10.90 -12.39
CA ALA A 211 -10.61 -9.81 -13.24
C ALA A 211 -10.39 -8.42 -12.61
N VAL A 212 -10.37 -7.37 -13.43
CA VAL A 212 -10.49 -5.98 -12.97
C VAL A 212 -11.78 -5.83 -12.17
N LYS A 213 -11.73 -5.14 -11.02
CA LYS A 213 -12.93 -4.84 -10.22
C LYS A 213 -13.30 -3.37 -10.38
N MET A 214 -14.59 -3.11 -10.52
CA MET A 214 -15.17 -1.78 -10.55
C MET A 214 -16.35 -1.72 -9.59
N SER A 215 -16.41 -0.67 -8.77
CA SER A 215 -17.49 -0.48 -7.81
C SER A 215 -17.93 0.97 -7.79
N VAL A 216 -19.21 1.23 -8.03
CA VAL A 216 -19.79 2.56 -7.81
C VAL A 216 -19.99 2.72 -6.31
N THR A 217 -19.34 3.71 -5.72
CA THR A 217 -19.27 3.89 -4.24
C THR A 217 -20.04 5.10 -3.75
N GLN A 218 -20.32 6.07 -4.63
CA GLN A 218 -21.07 7.28 -4.30
C GLN A 218 -21.97 7.66 -5.48
N ILE A 219 -23.14 8.22 -5.20
CA ILE A 219 -24.05 8.81 -6.20
C ILE A 219 -24.79 10.00 -5.61
N ASN A 220 -24.95 11.08 -6.39
CA ASN A 220 -25.69 12.27 -6.00
C ASN A 220 -26.39 12.90 -7.19
N ALA A 221 -27.70 13.22 -7.04
CA ALA A 221 -28.51 13.90 -8.06
C ALA A 221 -29.80 14.48 -7.48
N GLY A 222 -30.33 15.51 -8.19
CA GLY A 222 -31.64 16.12 -7.88
C GLY A 222 -31.64 17.04 -6.65
N THR A 223 -32.54 17.99 -6.65
CA THR A 223 -32.71 18.97 -5.55
C THR A 223 -34.16 19.10 -5.10
N GLN A 224 -35.10 18.81 -5.99
CA GLN A 224 -36.56 18.94 -5.73
C GLN A 224 -37.32 17.80 -6.41
N HIS A 225 -38.39 17.31 -5.78
CA HIS A 225 -39.17 16.19 -6.26
C HIS A 225 -39.91 16.42 -7.60
N ASN A 226 -40.17 17.66 -7.98
CA ASN A 226 -40.92 18.06 -9.16
C ASN A 226 -40.04 18.61 -10.30
N VAL A 227 -38.72 18.53 -10.17
CA VAL A 227 -37.72 18.97 -11.18
C VAL A 227 -36.95 17.77 -11.70
N VAL A 228 -36.95 17.61 -13.04
CA VAL A 228 -36.10 16.63 -13.70
C VAL A 228 -34.63 17.04 -13.53
N PRO A 229 -33.76 16.21 -12.92
CA PRO A 229 -32.38 16.59 -12.68
C PRO A 229 -31.57 16.65 -13.99
N ASP A 230 -30.80 17.70 -14.15
CA ASP A 230 -29.92 17.94 -15.30
C ASP A 230 -28.49 17.45 -15.08
N LYS A 231 -28.17 17.02 -13.84
CA LYS A 231 -26.86 16.49 -13.47
C LYS A 231 -27.00 15.35 -12.47
N CYS A 232 -26.25 14.26 -12.72
CA CYS A 232 -26.04 13.19 -11.78
C CYS A 232 -24.54 12.89 -11.71
N THR A 233 -23.96 12.91 -10.51
CA THR A 233 -22.56 12.57 -10.27
C THR A 233 -22.45 11.26 -9.53
N PHE A 234 -21.45 10.46 -9.86
CA PHE A 234 -21.14 9.24 -9.12
C PHE A 234 -19.64 8.96 -9.14
N VAL A 235 -19.17 8.20 -8.18
CA VAL A 235 -17.74 7.84 -8.03
C VAL A 235 -17.57 6.35 -8.22
N VAL A 236 -16.55 5.98 -9.00
CA VAL A 236 -16.20 4.58 -9.24
C VAL A 236 -14.80 4.30 -8.69
N ASP A 237 -14.71 3.33 -7.78
CA ASP A 237 -13.45 2.69 -7.37
C ASP A 237 -13.11 1.62 -8.40
N VAL A 238 -11.97 1.75 -9.08
CA VAL A 238 -11.46 0.80 -10.07
C VAL A 238 -10.19 0.17 -9.52
N ARG A 239 -10.16 -1.17 -9.50
CA ARG A 239 -9.02 -1.97 -9.03
C ARG A 239 -8.43 -2.75 -10.21
N PRO A 240 -7.44 -2.19 -10.90
CA PRO A 240 -6.71 -2.84 -11.97
C PRO A 240 -6.04 -4.13 -11.51
N ASN A 241 -5.77 -5.04 -12.42
CA ASN A 241 -5.24 -6.37 -12.15
C ASN A 241 -3.85 -6.64 -12.75
N GLY A 242 -3.17 -5.60 -13.25
CA GLY A 242 -1.85 -5.71 -13.86
C GLY A 242 -1.83 -6.19 -15.31
N MET A 243 -2.96 -6.67 -15.84
CA MET A 243 -3.08 -7.08 -17.26
C MET A 243 -3.38 -5.90 -18.19
N TYR A 244 -3.69 -4.75 -17.60
CA TYR A 244 -3.90 -3.46 -18.25
C TYR A 244 -3.11 -2.39 -17.50
N THR A 245 -2.55 -1.45 -18.25
CA THR A 245 -2.07 -0.21 -17.63
C THR A 245 -3.25 0.68 -17.24
N ASN A 246 -3.09 1.53 -16.22
CA ASN A 246 -4.16 2.44 -15.81
C ASN A 246 -4.63 3.37 -16.95
N PRO A 247 -3.73 3.98 -17.76
CA PRO A 247 -4.16 4.76 -18.94
C PRO A 247 -4.95 3.95 -19.97
N GLU A 248 -4.51 2.71 -20.29
CA GLU A 248 -5.22 1.83 -21.23
C GLU A 248 -6.64 1.52 -20.72
N LEU A 249 -6.76 1.14 -19.44
CA LEU A 249 -8.03 0.82 -18.81
C LEU A 249 -8.97 2.03 -18.77
N LEU A 250 -8.43 3.22 -18.49
CA LEU A 250 -9.17 4.48 -18.48
C LEU A 250 -9.78 4.79 -19.86
N GLU A 251 -9.01 4.63 -20.94
CA GLU A 251 -9.50 4.86 -22.31
C GLU A 251 -10.59 3.84 -22.71
N LEU A 252 -10.44 2.57 -22.32
CA LEU A 252 -11.48 1.56 -22.52
C LEU A 252 -12.78 1.92 -21.79
N ILE A 253 -12.68 2.39 -20.54
CA ILE A 253 -13.85 2.85 -19.79
C ILE A 253 -14.49 4.07 -20.47
N LYS A 254 -13.70 5.11 -20.77
CA LYS A 254 -14.19 6.34 -21.41
C LYS A 254 -14.91 6.08 -22.73
N SER A 255 -14.44 5.10 -23.51
CA SER A 255 -15.07 4.73 -24.79
C SER A 255 -16.35 3.90 -24.64
N SER A 256 -16.62 3.36 -23.45
CA SER A 256 -17.73 2.43 -23.20
C SER A 256 -18.93 3.05 -22.49
N VAL A 257 -18.77 4.23 -21.88
CA VAL A 257 -19.82 4.91 -21.13
C VAL A 257 -20.17 6.26 -21.77
N SER A 258 -21.37 6.75 -21.50
CA SER A 258 -21.85 8.03 -22.07
C SER A 258 -21.58 9.24 -21.16
N CYS A 259 -21.32 9.02 -19.89
CA CYS A 259 -21.01 10.07 -18.92
C CYS A 259 -19.62 10.67 -19.16
N GLU A 260 -19.41 11.89 -18.70
CA GLU A 260 -18.06 12.45 -18.56
C GLU A 260 -17.30 11.67 -17.47
N VAL A 261 -16.12 11.17 -17.79
CA VAL A 261 -15.24 10.44 -16.85
C VAL A 261 -13.98 11.25 -16.61
N LYS A 262 -13.75 11.62 -15.36
CA LYS A 262 -12.54 12.32 -14.92
C LYS A 262 -11.81 11.49 -13.87
N GLU A 263 -10.59 11.09 -14.17
CA GLU A 263 -9.72 10.40 -13.24
C GLU A 263 -9.14 11.33 -12.19
N ARG A 264 -9.10 10.89 -10.91
CA ARG A 264 -8.36 11.62 -9.86
C ARG A 264 -6.87 11.41 -9.99
N SER A 265 -6.44 10.18 -10.35
CA SER A 265 -5.04 9.81 -10.60
C SER A 265 -4.99 8.47 -11.32
N THR A 266 -3.99 8.30 -12.18
CA THR A 266 -3.62 7.01 -12.80
C THR A 266 -2.28 6.49 -12.27
N ARG A 267 -1.71 7.13 -11.22
CA ARG A 267 -0.35 6.90 -10.71
C ARG A 267 -0.19 5.54 -10.03
N ILE A 268 -1.23 5.07 -9.33
CA ILE A 268 -1.17 3.85 -8.52
C ILE A 268 -1.44 2.64 -9.41
N GLY A 269 -0.36 2.08 -9.98
CA GLY A 269 -0.43 0.90 -10.84
C GLY A 269 -0.58 -0.40 -10.05
N SER A 270 -0.89 -1.49 -10.75
CA SER A 270 -0.75 -2.84 -10.20
C SER A 270 0.71 -3.26 -10.26
N SER A 271 1.16 -4.04 -9.29
CA SER A 271 2.47 -4.68 -9.31
C SER A 271 2.37 -6.16 -9.70
N HIS A 272 3.47 -6.70 -10.20
CA HIS A 272 3.61 -8.12 -10.50
C HIS A 272 5.07 -8.53 -10.42
N LEU A 273 5.35 -9.58 -9.66
CA LEU A 273 6.67 -10.22 -9.58
C LEU A 273 6.59 -11.61 -10.23
N PRO A 274 7.37 -11.90 -11.28
CA PRO A 274 7.36 -13.20 -11.95
C PRO A 274 7.70 -14.36 -10.99
N MET A 275 7.07 -15.52 -11.21
CA MET A 275 7.25 -16.70 -10.36
C MET A 275 8.66 -17.32 -10.44
N ASP A 276 9.40 -17.03 -11.51
CA ASP A 276 10.79 -17.42 -11.73
C ASP A 276 11.81 -16.41 -11.15
N HIS A 277 11.33 -15.30 -10.57
CA HIS A 277 12.23 -14.34 -9.90
C HIS A 277 12.97 -15.01 -8.73
N PRO A 278 14.31 -14.81 -8.58
CA PRO A 278 15.13 -15.51 -7.58
C PRO A 278 14.57 -15.46 -6.15
N ALA A 279 14.01 -14.31 -5.74
CA ALA A 279 13.40 -14.19 -4.42
C ALA A 279 12.13 -15.05 -4.27
N VAL A 280 11.30 -15.19 -5.31
CA VAL A 280 10.11 -16.04 -5.28
C VAL A 280 10.52 -17.51 -5.26
N VAL A 281 11.46 -17.92 -6.11
CA VAL A 281 11.98 -19.30 -6.15
C VAL A 281 12.53 -19.70 -4.78
N ARG A 282 13.32 -18.81 -4.15
CA ARG A 282 13.83 -19.04 -2.79
C ARG A 282 12.71 -19.11 -1.76
N GLY A 283 11.75 -18.18 -1.80
CA GLY A 283 10.61 -18.19 -0.89
C GLY A 283 9.80 -19.49 -0.96
N LEU A 284 9.54 -19.99 -2.17
CA LEU A 284 8.90 -21.29 -2.38
C LEU A 284 9.71 -22.43 -1.74
N SER A 285 11.05 -22.40 -1.86
CA SER A 285 11.92 -23.40 -1.23
C SER A 285 11.92 -23.34 0.31
N LEU A 286 11.56 -22.19 0.88
CA LEU A 286 11.35 -21.97 2.32
C LEU A 286 9.93 -22.33 2.76
N GLY A 287 9.05 -22.74 1.85
CA GLY A 287 7.65 -23.05 2.13
C GLY A 287 6.71 -21.86 2.18
N LEU A 288 7.15 -20.67 1.70
CA LEU A 288 6.30 -19.49 1.66
C LEU A 288 5.29 -19.58 0.51
N GLU A 289 4.05 -19.17 0.77
CA GLU A 289 2.96 -19.25 -0.20
C GLU A 289 2.84 -17.95 -1.02
N PRO A 290 2.81 -18.01 -2.37
CA PRO A 290 2.53 -16.86 -3.21
C PRO A 290 1.03 -16.56 -3.26
N PHE A 291 0.66 -15.27 -3.30
CA PHE A 291 -0.73 -14.85 -3.47
C PHE A 291 -0.84 -13.49 -4.17
N GLY A 292 -2.06 -13.14 -4.57
CA GLY A 292 -2.40 -11.80 -5.08
C GLY A 292 -3.04 -10.95 -3.98
N SER A 293 -2.43 -9.81 -3.64
CA SER A 293 -2.97 -8.90 -2.65
C SER A 293 -4.10 -8.03 -3.21
N PRO A 294 -5.25 -7.95 -2.52
CA PRO A 294 -6.34 -7.07 -2.92
C PRO A 294 -6.10 -5.60 -2.54
N THR A 295 -5.16 -5.33 -1.62
CA THR A 295 -4.83 -4.01 -1.10
C THR A 295 -3.62 -3.42 -1.80
N THR A 296 -3.56 -2.09 -1.86
CA THR A 296 -2.46 -1.33 -2.45
C THR A 296 -1.43 -1.00 -1.38
N SER A 297 -0.15 -0.94 -1.75
CA SER A 297 0.96 -0.56 -0.88
C SER A 297 1.99 0.30 -1.63
N ASN A 298 3.09 0.64 -0.99
CA ASN A 298 4.25 1.29 -1.61
C ASN A 298 4.80 0.53 -2.83
N GLN A 299 4.46 -0.75 -2.98
CA GLN A 299 4.78 -1.56 -4.16
C GLN A 299 4.27 -0.93 -5.46
N ALA A 300 3.10 -0.29 -5.41
CA ALA A 300 2.46 0.37 -6.56
C ALA A 300 3.22 1.61 -7.08
N LEU A 301 4.19 2.13 -6.31
CA LEU A 301 5.01 3.30 -6.65
C LEU A 301 6.33 2.89 -7.32
N CYS A 302 6.68 1.62 -7.28
CA CYS A 302 7.97 1.11 -7.73
C CYS A 302 7.94 0.75 -9.21
N HIS A 303 8.99 1.14 -9.94
CA HIS A 303 9.20 0.79 -11.35
C HIS A 303 10.25 -0.33 -11.52
N PHE A 304 10.56 -1.04 -10.46
CA PHE A 304 11.46 -2.19 -10.39
C PHE A 304 10.74 -3.37 -9.73
N PRO A 305 11.23 -4.61 -9.87
CA PRO A 305 10.62 -5.79 -9.25
C PRO A 305 10.49 -5.63 -7.74
N THR A 306 9.32 -5.96 -7.19
CA THR A 306 9.04 -5.85 -5.75
C THR A 306 8.28 -7.06 -5.24
N LEU A 307 8.51 -7.40 -3.97
CA LEU A 307 7.78 -8.39 -3.21
C LEU A 307 7.19 -7.74 -1.96
N LYS A 308 5.87 -7.85 -1.78
CA LYS A 308 5.22 -7.44 -0.54
C LYS A 308 5.11 -8.63 0.40
N ILE A 309 5.68 -8.51 1.59
CA ILE A 309 5.72 -9.59 2.57
C ILE A 309 6.06 -9.01 3.94
N GLY A 310 5.44 -9.53 5.01
CA GLY A 310 5.79 -9.15 6.38
C GLY A 310 4.99 -9.88 7.44
N PRO A 311 5.44 -9.79 8.71
CA PRO A 311 4.72 -10.35 9.85
C PRO A 311 3.40 -9.66 10.10
N GLY A 312 2.53 -10.30 10.87
CA GLY A 312 1.19 -9.80 11.18
C GLY A 312 0.13 -10.24 10.17
N ASP A 313 -1.09 -9.78 10.38
CA ASP A 313 -2.26 -10.16 9.58
C ASP A 313 -2.98 -8.90 9.08
N SER A 314 -3.20 -8.81 7.77
CA SER A 314 -3.92 -7.69 7.14
C SER A 314 -5.36 -7.52 7.68
N ALA A 315 -5.97 -8.55 8.27
CA ALA A 315 -7.28 -8.43 8.91
C ALA A 315 -7.26 -7.58 10.19
N ARG A 316 -6.10 -7.34 10.77
CA ARG A 316 -5.92 -6.49 11.96
C ARG A 316 -5.65 -5.03 11.61
N SER A 317 -5.28 -4.75 10.35
CA SER A 317 -5.05 -3.39 9.87
C SER A 317 -6.36 -2.60 9.88
N HIS A 318 -6.30 -1.32 10.26
CA HIS A 318 -7.43 -0.40 10.29
C HIS A 318 -8.60 -0.86 11.19
N SER A 319 -8.33 -1.76 12.13
CA SER A 319 -9.32 -2.28 13.09
C SER A 319 -9.08 -1.76 14.51
N ALA A 320 -10.10 -1.83 15.35
CA ALA A 320 -9.94 -1.48 16.76
C ALA A 320 -9.10 -2.53 17.50
N ASP A 321 -8.35 -2.07 18.50
CA ASP A 321 -7.46 -2.91 19.32
C ASP A 321 -6.44 -3.68 18.47
N GLU A 322 -5.87 -3.00 17.48
CA GLU A 322 -4.81 -3.51 16.62
C GLU A 322 -3.66 -4.08 17.45
N TYR A 323 -3.13 -5.22 17.03
CA TYR A 323 -2.02 -5.89 17.70
C TYR A 323 -1.14 -6.71 16.76
N ILE A 324 0.11 -6.97 17.19
CA ILE A 324 1.02 -7.94 16.60
C ILE A 324 1.53 -8.91 17.66
N ARG A 325 1.81 -10.15 17.27
CA ARG A 325 2.40 -11.14 18.18
C ARG A 325 3.92 -11.09 18.14
N PHE A 326 4.57 -11.34 19.26
CA PHE A 326 6.04 -11.38 19.32
C PHE A 326 6.64 -12.52 18.49
N ASP A 327 5.95 -13.67 18.44
CA ASP A 327 6.38 -14.80 17.62
C ASP A 327 6.30 -14.45 16.12
N GLU A 328 5.26 -13.73 15.65
CA GLU A 328 5.16 -13.28 14.26
C GLU A 328 6.36 -12.38 13.87
N ILE A 329 6.77 -11.46 14.76
CA ILE A 329 7.94 -10.60 14.51
C ILE A 329 9.22 -11.44 14.45
N ALA A 330 9.41 -12.35 15.41
CA ALA A 330 10.60 -13.19 15.48
C ALA A 330 10.72 -14.11 14.25
N ASP A 331 9.63 -14.78 13.88
CA ASP A 331 9.57 -15.64 12.70
C ASP A 331 9.74 -14.82 11.40
N GLY A 332 9.20 -13.59 11.39
CA GLY A 332 9.37 -12.65 10.29
C GLY A 332 10.83 -12.30 10.04
N ILE A 333 11.58 -11.97 11.10
CA ILE A 333 13.02 -11.67 11.02
C ILE A 333 13.80 -12.87 10.46
N GLU A 334 13.58 -14.06 11.01
CA GLU A 334 14.28 -15.27 10.55
C GLU A 334 13.93 -15.60 9.08
N THR A 335 12.67 -15.40 8.71
CA THR A 335 12.21 -15.62 7.33
C THR A 335 12.84 -14.61 6.37
N TYR A 336 12.88 -13.33 6.70
CA TYR A 336 13.54 -12.30 5.89
C TYR A 336 15.05 -12.60 5.73
N VAL A 337 15.73 -12.98 6.82
CA VAL A 337 17.15 -13.35 6.77
C VAL A 337 17.35 -14.56 5.86
N ALA A 338 16.52 -15.59 5.99
CA ALA A 338 16.61 -16.78 5.14
C ALA A 338 16.32 -16.48 3.67
N LEU A 339 15.36 -15.59 3.40
CA LEU A 339 14.98 -15.15 2.06
C LEU A 339 16.10 -14.35 1.37
N LEU A 340 16.79 -13.49 2.11
CA LEU A 340 17.69 -12.48 1.53
C LEU A 340 19.17 -12.85 1.65
N CYS A 341 19.62 -13.53 2.71
CA CYS A 341 21.03 -13.81 2.91
C CYS A 341 21.64 -14.57 1.72
N GLY A 342 22.63 -13.96 1.05
CA GLY A 342 23.27 -14.52 -0.13
C GLY A 342 22.35 -14.69 -1.35
N LEU A 343 21.24 -13.92 -1.44
CA LEU A 343 20.38 -13.92 -2.62
C LEU A 343 21.13 -13.35 -3.82
N THR A 344 21.13 -14.06 -4.93
CA THR A 344 21.68 -13.58 -6.21
C THR A 344 20.50 -13.23 -7.13
N LEU A 345 20.46 -11.96 -7.60
CA LEU A 345 19.43 -11.44 -8.51
C LEU A 345 19.82 -11.67 -9.97
#